data_8b923d9c1de66d6c94897e17cf8d6c93
#
_entry.id   8b923d9c1de66d6c94897e17cf8d6c93
#
_cell.length_a   1.000
_cell.length_b   1.000
_cell.length_c   1.000
_cell.angle_alpha   90.00
_cell.angle_beta   90.00
_cell.angle_gamma   90.00
#
_symmetry.space_group_name_H-M   'P 1'
#
loop_
_entity.id
_entity.type
_entity.pdbx_description
1 polymer ?
#
loop_
_entity_poly.entity_id
_entity_poly.type
_entity_poly.pdbx_seq_one_letter_code
_entity_poly.pdbx_strand_id
1 'polypeptide(L)'
;MYQVTKRDGTAASFELNKISAAITKAFEAMEKQYHPSVIDMLALRVTADFEPKIKDGRIAVEDIQDSVERVLSEAGYADVAKAYILYRKQREKVRNVNSALLNYKDLVDDYLQINDWRVKENSTVTYSVGGLILSNSGAITANYWLSEIYDQEIADAHRNAEIHIHDLSMLTGYCAGWSLK
;
A
#
# COMPACT_ATOMS: atom_id res chain seq x y z
N MET A 1 -1.63 -16.91 22.51
CA MET A 1 -2.44 -15.97 21.69
C MET A 1 -1.46 -15.27 20.77
N TYR A 2 -1.60 -15.37 19.46
CA TYR A 2 -0.67 -14.79 18.52
C TYR A 2 -1.12 -13.38 18.08
N GLN A 3 -0.17 -12.60 17.57
CA GLN A 3 -0.36 -11.24 17.12
C GLN A 3 -0.29 -11.16 15.60
N VAL A 4 -1.03 -10.22 15.03
CA VAL A 4 -0.99 -9.90 13.60
C VAL A 4 -0.12 -8.67 13.41
N THR A 5 0.92 -8.78 12.62
CA THR A 5 1.73 -7.66 12.17
C THR A 5 1.02 -6.99 11.00
N LYS A 6 0.64 -5.72 11.17
CA LYS A 6 0.05 -4.93 10.11
C LYS A 6 1.13 -4.43 9.14
N ARG A 7 0.71 -3.87 7.99
CA ARG A 7 1.62 -3.31 6.97
C ARG A 7 2.46 -2.13 7.45
N ASP A 8 1.97 -1.39 8.42
CA ASP A 8 2.68 -0.27 9.07
C ASP A 8 3.66 -0.73 10.16
N GLY A 9 3.89 -2.05 10.30
CA GLY A 9 4.73 -2.65 11.32
C GLY A 9 4.08 -2.75 12.70
N THR A 10 2.89 -2.20 12.91
CA THR A 10 2.20 -2.28 14.21
C THR A 10 1.65 -3.68 14.46
N ALA A 11 1.70 -4.14 15.71
CA ALA A 11 1.13 -5.41 16.14
C ALA A 11 -0.28 -5.21 16.68
N ALA A 12 -1.19 -6.12 16.33
CA ALA A 12 -2.56 -6.17 16.86
C ALA A 12 -2.92 -7.58 17.28
N SER A 13 -3.85 -7.72 18.20
CA SER A 13 -4.40 -9.03 18.58
C SER A 13 -5.11 -9.68 17.39
N PHE A 14 -4.95 -10.99 17.26
CA PHE A 14 -5.72 -11.74 16.27
C PHE A 14 -7.18 -11.81 16.68
N GLU A 15 -8.07 -11.58 15.72
CA GLU A 15 -9.51 -11.66 15.89
C GLU A 15 -10.14 -12.43 14.72
N LEU A 16 -10.68 -13.62 14.98
CA LEU A 16 -11.33 -14.45 13.97
C LEU A 16 -12.49 -13.72 13.27
N ASN A 17 -13.24 -12.89 14.02
CA ASN A 17 -14.35 -12.12 13.48
C ASN A 17 -13.96 -11.17 12.33
N LYS A 18 -12.72 -10.73 12.26
CA LYS A 18 -12.24 -9.90 11.15
C LYS A 18 -12.14 -10.71 9.86
N ILE A 19 -11.76 -11.98 9.95
CA ILE A 19 -11.75 -12.90 8.80
C ILE A 19 -13.17 -13.19 8.35
N SER A 20 -14.06 -13.59 9.30
CA SER A 20 -15.48 -13.84 8.98
C SER A 20 -16.13 -12.64 8.31
N ALA A 21 -15.95 -11.43 8.85
CA ALA A 21 -16.49 -10.21 8.28
C ALA A 21 -15.94 -9.90 6.86
N ALA A 22 -14.65 -10.19 6.61
CA ALA A 22 -14.06 -9.98 5.30
C ALA A 22 -14.60 -10.98 4.26
N ILE A 23 -14.78 -12.24 4.65
CA ILE A 23 -15.38 -13.28 3.80
C ILE A 23 -16.85 -12.92 3.52
N THR A 24 -17.62 -12.55 4.54
CA THR A 24 -19.02 -12.12 4.38
C THR A 24 -19.16 -11.02 3.34
N LYS A 25 -18.35 -9.97 3.44
CA LYS A 25 -18.37 -8.87 2.45
C LYS A 25 -18.06 -9.32 1.03
N ALA A 26 -17.19 -10.33 0.86
CA ALA A 26 -16.89 -10.87 -0.46
C ALA A 26 -18.06 -11.66 -1.04
N PHE A 27 -18.81 -12.41 -0.21
CA PHE A 27 -20.05 -13.08 -0.61
C PHE A 27 -21.14 -12.09 -0.97
N GLU A 28 -21.35 -11.05 -0.16
CA GLU A 28 -22.30 -9.97 -0.41
C GLU A 28 -22.01 -9.21 -1.69
N ALA A 29 -20.73 -8.93 -1.98
CA ALA A 29 -20.31 -8.27 -3.22
C ALA A 29 -20.61 -9.07 -4.48
N MET A 30 -20.78 -10.38 -4.35
CA MET A 30 -21.19 -11.30 -5.43
C MET A 30 -22.68 -11.64 -5.40
N GLU A 31 -23.46 -11.00 -4.52
CA GLU A 31 -24.88 -11.29 -4.30
C GLU A 31 -25.16 -12.80 -4.05
N LYS A 32 -24.16 -13.50 -3.52
CA LYS A 32 -24.21 -14.94 -3.32
C LYS A 32 -24.82 -15.27 -1.96
N GLN A 33 -25.88 -16.04 -1.97
CA GLN A 33 -26.51 -16.53 -0.74
C GLN A 33 -25.55 -17.47 0.00
N TYR A 34 -25.49 -17.32 1.31
CA TYR A 34 -24.68 -18.15 2.20
C TYR A 34 -25.43 -18.40 3.52
N HIS A 35 -25.10 -19.51 4.14
CA HIS A 35 -25.51 -19.74 5.53
C HIS A 35 -24.39 -19.27 6.47
N PRO A 36 -24.69 -18.62 7.62
CA PRO A 36 -23.66 -18.13 8.54
C PRO A 36 -22.61 -19.18 8.93
N SER A 37 -23.04 -20.45 9.12
CA SER A 37 -22.12 -21.55 9.44
C SER A 37 -21.07 -21.83 8.34
N VAL A 38 -21.34 -21.50 7.09
CA VAL A 38 -20.38 -21.63 6.00
C VAL A 38 -19.26 -20.60 6.18
N ILE A 39 -19.60 -19.38 6.54
CA ILE A 39 -18.62 -18.32 6.82
C ILE A 39 -17.73 -18.72 8.00
N ASP A 40 -18.32 -19.22 9.08
CA ASP A 40 -17.58 -19.65 10.27
C ASP A 40 -16.63 -20.81 9.94
N MET A 41 -17.11 -21.80 9.18
CA MET A 41 -16.30 -22.93 8.72
C MET A 41 -15.11 -22.43 7.84
N LEU A 42 -15.36 -21.53 6.90
CA LEU A 42 -14.31 -20.96 6.05
C LEU A 42 -13.29 -20.18 6.86
N ALA A 43 -13.73 -19.38 7.84
CA ALA A 43 -12.84 -18.62 8.72
C ALA A 43 -11.94 -19.54 9.56
N LEU A 44 -12.48 -20.66 10.07
CA LEU A 44 -11.70 -21.68 10.79
C LEU A 44 -10.69 -22.38 9.85
N ARG A 45 -11.09 -22.72 8.62
CA ARG A 45 -10.17 -23.28 7.61
C ARG A 45 -9.03 -22.33 7.28
N VAL A 46 -9.32 -21.04 7.14
CA VAL A 46 -8.29 -20.00 6.94
C VAL A 46 -7.32 -19.98 8.10
N THR A 47 -7.84 -20.09 9.35
CA THR A 47 -6.97 -20.13 10.53
C THR A 47 -6.05 -21.35 10.52
N ALA A 48 -6.57 -22.52 10.21
CA ALA A 48 -5.77 -23.74 10.08
C ALA A 48 -4.74 -23.67 8.94
N ASP A 49 -5.07 -22.96 7.86
CA ASP A 49 -4.21 -22.81 6.70
C ASP A 49 -2.98 -21.93 6.96
N PHE A 50 -3.14 -20.85 7.71
CA PHE A 50 -2.00 -19.98 8.02
C PHE A 50 -1.27 -20.34 9.32
N GLU A 51 -1.84 -21.20 10.18
CA GLU A 51 -1.23 -21.59 11.45
C GLU A 51 0.26 -22.01 11.32
N PRO A 52 0.66 -22.81 10.30
CA PRO A 52 2.07 -23.18 10.10
C PRO A 52 2.99 -22.01 9.75
N LYS A 53 2.44 -20.87 9.33
CA LYS A 53 3.19 -19.67 8.96
C LYS A 53 3.48 -18.76 10.15
N ILE A 54 2.91 -19.04 11.32
CA ILE A 54 3.14 -18.26 12.53
C ILE A 54 4.60 -18.46 12.98
N LYS A 55 5.34 -17.36 13.08
CA LYS A 55 6.71 -17.32 13.58
C LYS A 55 6.78 -16.44 14.83
N ASP A 56 7.39 -16.93 15.88
CA ASP A 56 7.57 -16.22 17.16
C ASP A 56 6.25 -15.60 17.70
N GLY A 57 5.14 -16.31 17.52
CA GLY A 57 3.82 -15.85 17.95
C GLY A 57 3.25 -14.70 17.11
N ARG A 58 3.78 -14.45 15.92
CA ARG A 58 3.36 -13.39 14.99
C ARG A 58 3.09 -13.92 13.59
N ILE A 59 2.16 -13.28 12.92
CA ILE A 59 1.86 -13.53 11.50
C ILE A 59 1.62 -12.20 10.78
N ALA A 60 2.08 -12.10 9.52
CA ALA A 60 1.79 -10.94 8.69
C ALA A 60 0.33 -10.94 8.23
N VAL A 61 -0.27 -9.76 8.12
CA VAL A 61 -1.64 -9.62 7.62
C VAL A 61 -1.77 -10.11 6.18
N GLU A 62 -0.71 -10.02 5.40
CA GLU A 62 -0.62 -10.53 4.03
C GLU A 62 -0.78 -12.04 3.99
N ASP A 63 -0.09 -12.78 4.86
CA ASP A 63 -0.18 -14.25 4.95
C ASP A 63 -1.59 -14.72 5.26
N ILE A 64 -2.29 -13.99 6.15
CA ILE A 64 -3.70 -14.27 6.46
C ILE A 64 -4.57 -14.02 5.22
N GLN A 65 -4.33 -12.92 4.50
CA GLN A 65 -5.11 -12.57 3.30
C GLN A 65 -4.90 -13.58 2.17
N ASP A 66 -3.67 -14.04 1.96
CA ASP A 66 -3.35 -15.06 0.97
C ASP A 66 -3.99 -16.41 1.33
N SER A 67 -4.08 -16.72 2.62
CA SER A 67 -4.80 -17.89 3.11
C SER A 67 -6.31 -17.79 2.89
N VAL A 68 -6.91 -16.60 3.03
CA VAL A 68 -8.33 -16.37 2.68
C VAL A 68 -8.57 -16.64 1.19
N GLU A 69 -7.73 -16.10 0.31
CA GLU A 69 -7.84 -16.28 -1.15
C GLU A 69 -7.75 -17.75 -1.54
N ARG A 70 -6.79 -18.47 -0.97
CA ARG A 70 -6.58 -19.90 -1.21
C ARG A 70 -7.76 -20.74 -0.76
N VAL A 71 -8.18 -20.56 0.51
CA VAL A 71 -9.28 -21.35 1.09
C VAL A 71 -10.59 -21.12 0.35
N LEU A 72 -10.89 -19.89 -0.05
CA LEU A 72 -12.08 -19.60 -0.85
C LEU A 72 -12.03 -20.30 -2.22
N SER A 73 -10.89 -20.29 -2.89
CA SER A 73 -10.69 -20.96 -4.18
C SER A 73 -10.83 -22.47 -4.06
N GLU A 74 -10.17 -23.08 -3.06
CA GLU A 74 -10.21 -24.53 -2.80
C GLU A 74 -11.60 -25.03 -2.34
N ALA A 75 -12.35 -24.18 -1.66
CA ALA A 75 -13.73 -24.48 -1.27
C ALA A 75 -14.75 -24.35 -2.40
N GLY A 76 -14.30 -24.04 -3.64
CA GLY A 76 -15.16 -23.91 -4.82
C GLY A 76 -15.81 -22.52 -4.96
N TYR A 77 -15.41 -21.54 -4.18
CA TYR A 77 -15.90 -20.16 -4.25
C TYR A 77 -14.92 -19.25 -5.02
N ALA A 78 -14.52 -19.66 -6.22
CA ALA A 78 -13.53 -18.93 -7.02
C ALA A 78 -13.98 -17.50 -7.40
N ASP A 79 -15.28 -17.31 -7.62
CA ASP A 79 -15.92 -16.02 -7.87
C ASP A 79 -15.80 -15.08 -6.65
N VAL A 80 -16.07 -15.60 -5.46
CA VAL A 80 -15.95 -14.88 -4.19
C VAL A 80 -14.47 -14.56 -3.89
N ALA A 81 -13.55 -15.50 -4.15
CA ALA A 81 -12.11 -15.27 -4.04
C ALA A 81 -11.66 -14.12 -4.93
N LYS A 82 -12.13 -14.09 -6.19
CA LYS A 82 -11.84 -12.99 -7.11
C LYS A 82 -12.38 -11.64 -6.61
N ALA A 83 -13.59 -11.60 -6.07
CA ALA A 83 -14.16 -10.39 -5.48
C ALA A 83 -13.33 -9.92 -4.27
N TYR A 84 -12.87 -10.84 -3.44
CA TYR A 84 -12.00 -10.55 -2.31
C TYR A 84 -10.66 -9.93 -2.75
N ILE A 85 -10.01 -10.49 -3.78
CA ILE A 85 -8.76 -9.97 -4.36
C ILE A 85 -8.96 -8.55 -4.89
N LEU A 86 -10.04 -8.31 -5.64
CA LEU A 86 -10.34 -6.98 -6.20
C LEU A 86 -10.59 -5.96 -5.10
N TYR A 87 -11.34 -6.32 -4.06
CA TYR A 87 -11.56 -5.47 -2.89
C TYR A 87 -10.25 -5.15 -2.16
N ARG A 88 -9.38 -6.15 -1.98
CA ARG A 88 -8.05 -5.97 -1.38
C ARG A 88 -7.20 -4.95 -2.15
N LYS A 89 -7.13 -5.09 -3.48
CA LYS A 89 -6.43 -4.15 -4.37
C LYS A 89 -7.02 -2.73 -4.31
N GLN A 90 -8.33 -2.61 -4.33
CA GLN A 90 -8.99 -1.31 -4.22
C GLN A 90 -8.68 -0.62 -2.88
N ARG A 91 -8.71 -1.36 -1.78
CA ARG A 91 -8.36 -0.83 -0.45
C ARG A 91 -6.90 -0.43 -0.34
N GLU A 92 -6.02 -1.15 -1.01
CA GLU A 92 -4.61 -0.79 -1.12
C GLU A 92 -4.43 0.52 -1.88
N LYS A 93 -5.08 0.66 -3.03
CA LYS A 93 -5.05 1.90 -3.82
C LYS A 93 -5.55 3.11 -3.03
N VAL A 94 -6.65 2.97 -2.29
CA VAL A 94 -7.18 4.03 -1.40
C VAL A 94 -6.18 4.40 -0.30
N ARG A 95 -5.50 3.41 0.30
CA ARG A 95 -4.47 3.70 1.32
C ARG A 95 -3.28 4.44 0.73
N ASN A 96 -2.81 4.04 -0.45
CA ASN A 96 -1.69 4.69 -1.12
C ASN A 96 -2.01 6.16 -1.44
N VAL A 97 -3.22 6.43 -1.92
CA VAL A 97 -3.70 7.81 -2.15
C VAL A 97 -3.75 8.60 -0.85
N ASN A 98 -4.29 8.03 0.23
CA ASN A 98 -4.35 8.71 1.53
C ASN A 98 -2.96 8.95 2.13
N SER A 99 -2.05 7.99 1.99
CA SER A 99 -0.65 8.16 2.41
C SER A 99 0.04 9.28 1.62
N ALA A 100 -0.21 9.36 0.31
CA ALA A 100 0.31 10.44 -0.53
C ALA A 100 -0.21 11.82 -0.10
N LEU A 101 -1.50 11.92 0.25
CA LEU A 101 -2.10 13.17 0.74
C LEU A 101 -1.55 13.60 2.09
N LEU A 102 -1.27 12.65 3.00
CA LEU A 102 -0.63 12.95 4.28
C LEU A 102 0.81 13.44 4.08
N ASN A 103 1.58 12.76 3.21
CA ASN A 103 2.93 13.18 2.87
C ASN A 103 2.94 14.57 2.18
N TYR A 104 1.89 14.90 1.42
CA TYR A 104 1.76 16.21 0.79
C TYR A 104 1.59 17.35 1.82
N LYS A 105 0.78 17.12 2.86
CA LYS A 105 0.65 18.11 3.95
C LYS A 105 1.99 18.36 4.63
N ASP A 106 2.69 17.30 5.01
CA ASP A 106 3.99 17.41 5.67
C ASP A 106 5.00 18.14 4.77
N LEU A 107 5.00 17.86 3.48
CA LEU A 107 5.86 18.51 2.49
C LEU A 107 5.58 20.02 2.36
N VAL A 108 4.31 20.42 2.40
CA VAL A 108 3.94 21.85 2.39
C VAL A 108 4.33 22.50 3.69
N ASP A 109 4.05 21.85 4.81
CA ASP A 109 4.41 22.36 6.13
C ASP A 109 5.94 22.51 6.27
N ASP A 110 6.71 21.53 5.82
CA ASP A 110 8.18 21.60 5.80
C ASP A 110 8.67 22.74 4.91
N TYR A 111 8.10 22.93 3.73
CA TYR A 111 8.45 24.04 2.84
C TYR A 111 8.18 25.40 3.49
N LEU A 112 7.10 25.52 4.25
CA LEU A 112 6.73 26.76 4.94
C LEU A 112 7.55 27.00 6.22
N GLN A 113 8.11 25.93 6.82
CA GLN A 113 8.84 25.97 8.10
C GLN A 113 10.35 26.04 7.94
N ILE A 114 10.92 26.10 6.73
CA ILE A 114 12.38 26.19 6.55
C ILE A 114 12.91 27.47 7.20
N ASN A 115 13.50 27.29 8.38
CA ASN A 115 14.11 28.37 9.16
C ASN A 115 15.64 28.48 8.98
N ASP A 116 16.25 27.62 8.17
CA ASP A 116 17.72 27.65 7.97
C ASP A 116 18.10 28.73 6.95
N TRP A 117 18.66 29.80 7.45
CA TRP A 117 19.15 30.94 6.65
C TRP A 117 20.24 30.54 5.64
N ARG A 118 20.98 29.45 5.87
CA ARG A 118 22.02 28.93 4.98
C ARG A 118 21.48 28.38 3.68
N VAL A 119 20.23 27.95 3.67
CA VAL A 119 19.54 27.49 2.45
C VAL A 119 19.18 28.65 1.52
N LYS A 120 19.11 29.88 2.04
CA LYS A 120 18.73 31.08 1.30
C LYS A 120 19.81 31.56 0.31
N GLU A 121 21.09 31.29 0.59
CA GLU A 121 22.20 31.86 -0.20
C GLU A 121 22.37 31.21 -1.57
N ASN A 122 21.93 29.97 -1.80
CA ASN A 122 22.18 29.20 -3.02
C ASN A 122 20.91 28.84 -3.82
N SER A 123 19.75 29.33 -3.45
CA SER A 123 18.48 28.94 -4.07
C SER A 123 17.77 30.14 -4.68
N THR A 124 17.72 30.18 -6.00
CA THR A 124 17.02 31.21 -6.80
C THR A 124 15.49 31.12 -6.72
N VAL A 125 14.93 30.08 -6.09
CA VAL A 125 13.48 29.77 -6.13
C VAL A 125 12.88 29.60 -4.72
N THR A 126 13.61 29.86 -3.66
CA THR A 126 13.17 29.67 -2.27
C THR A 126 12.13 30.73 -1.86
N TYR A 127 11.04 30.26 -1.22
CA TYR A 127 9.96 31.09 -0.63
C TYR A 127 9.16 31.97 -1.60
N SER A 128 9.12 31.60 -2.87
CA SER A 128 8.20 32.21 -3.83
C SER A 128 6.98 31.33 -4.05
N VAL A 129 5.89 31.92 -4.48
CA VAL A 129 4.68 31.17 -4.93
C VAL A 129 5.05 30.20 -6.05
N GLY A 130 5.94 30.60 -6.94
CA GLY A 130 6.48 29.71 -8.00
C GLY A 130 7.23 28.52 -7.46
N GLY A 131 8.08 28.71 -6.43
CA GLY A 131 8.81 27.64 -5.77
C GLY A 131 7.89 26.65 -5.05
N LEU A 132 6.85 27.13 -4.39
CA LEU A 132 5.84 26.29 -3.77
C LEU A 132 5.08 25.46 -4.82
N ILE A 133 4.70 26.04 -5.94
CA ILE A 133 4.03 25.35 -7.05
C ILE A 133 4.94 24.25 -7.61
N LEU A 134 6.22 24.57 -7.88
CA LEU A 134 7.17 23.60 -8.41
C LEU A 134 7.46 22.46 -7.43
N SER A 135 7.63 22.74 -6.15
CA SER A 135 7.83 21.74 -5.12
C SER A 135 6.64 20.79 -5.02
N ASN A 136 5.44 21.33 -4.96
CA ASN A 136 4.20 20.56 -4.88
C ASN A 136 3.96 19.72 -6.13
N SER A 137 4.11 20.31 -7.32
CA SER A 137 3.97 19.61 -8.59
C SER A 137 5.00 18.49 -8.72
N GLY A 138 6.25 18.75 -8.34
CA GLY A 138 7.32 17.77 -8.36
C GLY A 138 7.07 16.58 -7.43
N ALA A 139 6.60 16.85 -6.21
CA ALA A 139 6.29 15.81 -5.25
C ALA A 139 5.12 14.90 -5.69
N ILE A 140 4.07 15.49 -6.24
CA ILE A 140 2.92 14.74 -6.79
C ILE A 140 3.39 13.85 -7.94
N THR A 141 4.20 14.40 -8.84
CA THR A 141 4.74 13.67 -10.00
C THR A 141 5.66 12.52 -9.55
N ALA A 142 6.57 12.77 -8.62
CA ALA A 142 7.45 11.74 -8.07
C ALA A 142 6.67 10.60 -7.41
N ASN A 143 5.65 10.96 -6.64
CA ASN A 143 4.79 9.95 -6.02
C ASN A 143 4.02 9.11 -7.06
N TYR A 144 3.54 9.72 -8.13
CA TYR A 144 2.89 9.00 -9.24
C TYR A 144 3.85 7.98 -9.88
N TRP A 145 5.09 8.38 -10.18
CA TRP A 145 6.10 7.46 -10.72
C TRP A 145 6.34 6.26 -9.79
N LEU A 146 6.53 6.53 -8.48
CA LEU A 146 6.86 5.51 -7.49
C LEU A 146 5.66 4.63 -7.07
N SER A 147 4.42 5.03 -7.35
CA SER A 147 3.22 4.26 -6.96
C SER A 147 2.52 3.56 -8.11
N GLU A 148 2.60 4.11 -9.34
CA GLU A 148 1.80 3.63 -10.47
C GLU A 148 2.64 3.12 -11.64
N ILE A 149 3.90 3.57 -11.76
CA ILE A 149 4.73 3.29 -12.94
C ILE A 149 5.86 2.29 -12.63
N TYR A 150 6.61 2.53 -11.56
CA TYR A 150 7.69 1.62 -11.16
C TYR A 150 7.14 0.43 -10.37
N ASP A 151 7.77 -0.73 -10.57
CA ASP A 151 7.52 -1.90 -9.72
C ASP A 151 7.83 -1.57 -8.26
N GLN A 152 7.08 -2.21 -7.35
CA GLN A 152 7.17 -1.94 -5.91
C GLN A 152 8.60 -2.10 -5.37
N GLU A 153 9.34 -3.08 -5.87
CA GLU A 153 10.73 -3.35 -5.47
C GLU A 153 11.66 -2.16 -5.80
N ILE A 154 11.51 -1.58 -7.00
CA ILE A 154 12.29 -0.41 -7.44
C ILE A 154 11.89 0.83 -6.64
N ALA A 155 10.60 1.03 -6.42
CA ALA A 155 10.08 2.15 -5.65
C ALA A 155 10.55 2.09 -4.18
N ASP A 156 10.56 0.91 -3.58
CA ASP A 156 11.03 0.72 -2.21
C ASP A 156 12.54 0.87 -2.10
N ALA A 157 13.33 0.36 -3.05
CA ALA A 157 14.77 0.59 -3.10
C ALA A 157 15.12 2.08 -3.19
N HIS A 158 14.35 2.86 -3.96
CA HIS A 158 14.52 4.31 -4.01
C HIS A 158 14.15 4.99 -2.67
N ARG A 159 13.01 4.62 -2.06
CA ARG A 159 12.56 5.17 -0.76
C ARG A 159 13.52 4.83 0.38
N ASN A 160 14.14 3.65 0.32
CA ASN A 160 15.13 3.19 1.31
C ASN A 160 16.55 3.73 1.04
N ALA A 161 16.73 4.57 0.01
CA ALA A 161 18.02 5.12 -0.43
C ALA A 161 19.05 4.06 -0.87
N GLU A 162 18.61 2.89 -1.31
CA GLU A 162 19.46 1.85 -1.90
C GLU A 162 19.85 2.20 -3.33
N ILE A 163 18.92 2.85 -4.06
CA ILE A 163 19.15 3.44 -5.38
C ILE A 163 18.62 4.86 -5.43
N HIS A 164 19.11 5.66 -6.36
CA HIS A 164 18.59 7.00 -6.62
C HIS A 164 18.04 7.07 -8.05
N ILE A 165 16.74 7.33 -8.18
CA ILE A 165 16.09 7.66 -9.45
C ILE A 165 15.98 9.18 -9.49
N HIS A 166 16.70 9.81 -10.43
CA HIS A 166 16.66 11.27 -10.57
C HIS A 166 15.51 11.72 -11.48
N ASP A 167 15.18 13.00 -11.46
CA ASP A 167 14.14 13.64 -12.28
C ASP A 167 12.71 13.10 -12.09
N LEU A 168 12.43 12.46 -10.95
CA LEU A 168 11.09 11.98 -10.62
C LEU A 168 10.04 13.11 -10.54
N SER A 169 10.48 14.37 -10.40
CA SER A 169 9.61 15.55 -10.43
C SER A 169 9.04 15.87 -11.81
N MET A 170 9.50 15.18 -12.86
CA MET A 170 9.09 15.38 -14.24
C MET A 170 8.29 14.19 -14.76
N LEU A 171 7.27 14.45 -15.59
CA LEU A 171 6.48 13.38 -16.24
C LEU A 171 7.18 12.76 -17.45
N THR A 172 8.37 13.23 -17.80
CA THR A 172 9.14 12.73 -18.95
C THR A 172 10.53 12.32 -18.49
N GLY A 173 11.07 11.24 -19.03
CA GLY A 173 12.47 10.85 -18.83
C GLY A 173 13.41 11.87 -19.49
N TYR A 174 13.77 12.90 -18.71
CA TYR A 174 14.56 14.04 -19.21
C TYR A 174 15.99 13.66 -19.58
N CYS A 175 16.57 12.73 -18.84
CA CYS A 175 17.94 12.24 -19.05
C CYS A 175 17.97 10.79 -19.53
N ALA A 176 17.10 10.40 -20.45
CA ALA A 176 17.14 9.07 -21.05
C ALA A 176 18.32 8.96 -22.02
N GLY A 177 19.20 8.00 -21.80
CA GLY A 177 20.20 7.61 -22.77
C GLY A 177 19.53 6.86 -23.93
N TRP A 178 19.56 7.44 -25.14
CA TRP A 178 19.03 6.80 -26.33
C TRP A 178 20.15 5.98 -27.00
N SER A 179 19.90 4.68 -27.19
CA SER A 179 20.75 3.87 -28.07
C SER A 179 20.37 4.15 -29.52
N LEU A 180 21.25 4.76 -30.26
CA LEU A 180 21.17 4.80 -31.72
C LEU A 180 21.64 3.43 -32.24
N LYS A 181 20.72 2.53 -32.57
CA LYS A 181 20.98 1.36 -33.41
C LYS A 181 20.45 1.60 -34.78
#